data_37d96d32924194770e23f8a153c720b5
#
_entry.id   37d96d32924194770e23f8a153c720b5
#
_cell.length_a   1.000
_cell.length_b   1.000
_cell.length_c   1.000
_cell.angle_alpha   90.00
_cell.angle_beta   90.00
_cell.angle_gamma   90.00
#
_symmetry.space_group_name_H-M   'P 1'
#
loop_
_entity.id
_entity.type
_entity.pdbx_description
1 polymer ?
#
loop_
_entity_poly.entity_id
_entity_poly.type
_entity_poly.pdbx_seq_one_letter_code
_entity_poly.pdbx_strand_id
1 'polypeptide(L)'
;IYKAYEGSFEQMARELFTQLAEENVFRLTFFGSPGNNKEYIEHRTFLQNCAREKFGNKRPVLSYIAQPPLEGRLVVEVCSYLPDERDNIFYKTSGENAYVLLKNDDGRFLFSGGWQADLSTDIYAQSKEIFRQMKDVLDEEGFGIDSIVRQWNYIEQITAQESDGQQHYQMFNNARSEFYSSTLWKDGYPAATGIGSACGGVLVDFDAVMLQSDVCRITPIDNKLQVAAHAYSENVLMSAGSCKTTPKFERAKSLTLADRRMVYISGTAAIRGEESLTGVGIERQFAITMENISQLTGDARCCLLRVYLKYAHDYTTVKHLLSSMERSIAISYLETDVCRNELLIEIEGIAIE
;
A
#
# COMPACT_ATOMS: atom_id res chain seq x y z
N ILE A 1 -4.65 -14.27 -5.33
CA ILE A 1 -5.66 -13.25 -5.66
C ILE A 1 -6.92 -13.98 -6.10
N TYR A 2 -8.07 -13.67 -5.47
CA TYR A 2 -9.38 -14.22 -5.81
C TYR A 2 -10.27 -13.11 -6.35
N LYS A 3 -11.16 -13.45 -7.29
CA LYS A 3 -11.97 -12.50 -8.03
C LYS A 3 -13.42 -12.98 -8.11
N ALA A 4 -14.38 -12.11 -7.84
CA ALA A 4 -15.79 -12.36 -8.07
C ALA A 4 -16.30 -11.43 -9.18
N TYR A 5 -17.19 -11.96 -10.03
CA TYR A 5 -17.61 -11.30 -11.28
C TYR A 5 -19.07 -10.90 -11.28
N GLU A 6 -19.93 -11.64 -10.59
CA GLU A 6 -21.39 -11.50 -10.68
C GLU A 6 -22.05 -11.51 -9.29
N GLY A 7 -23.21 -10.91 -9.19
CA GLY A 7 -24.00 -10.87 -7.96
C GLY A 7 -24.01 -9.52 -7.27
N SER A 8 -24.72 -9.45 -6.12
CA SER A 8 -24.63 -8.31 -5.21
C SER A 8 -23.27 -8.29 -4.51
N PHE A 9 -22.91 -7.16 -3.89
CA PHE A 9 -21.68 -7.06 -3.13
C PHE A 9 -21.57 -8.16 -2.05
N GLU A 10 -22.66 -8.40 -1.32
CA GLU A 10 -22.70 -9.40 -0.25
C GLU A 10 -22.54 -10.83 -0.79
N GLN A 11 -23.12 -11.13 -1.96
CA GLN A 11 -22.95 -12.42 -2.61
C GLN A 11 -21.51 -12.64 -3.04
N MET A 12 -20.90 -11.65 -3.70
CA MET A 12 -19.50 -11.68 -4.12
C MET A 12 -18.56 -11.81 -2.91
N ALA A 13 -18.80 -11.05 -1.84
CA ALA A 13 -18.00 -11.13 -0.63
C ALA A 13 -18.07 -12.53 0.00
N ARG A 14 -19.27 -13.10 0.18
CA ARG A 14 -19.44 -14.46 0.73
C ARG A 14 -18.76 -15.50 -0.16
N GLU A 15 -18.90 -15.41 -1.48
CA GLU A 15 -18.22 -16.28 -2.43
C GLU A 15 -16.70 -16.24 -2.22
N LEU A 16 -16.11 -15.05 -2.15
CA LEU A 16 -14.68 -14.89 -1.92
C LEU A 16 -14.26 -15.49 -0.57
N PHE A 17 -15.00 -15.20 0.50
CA PHE A 17 -14.67 -15.76 1.81
C PHE A 17 -14.74 -17.30 1.86
N THR A 18 -15.60 -17.96 1.05
CA THR A 18 -15.61 -19.42 0.99
C THR A 18 -14.35 -20.02 0.38
N GLN A 19 -13.67 -19.26 -0.49
CA GLN A 19 -12.45 -19.70 -1.17
C GLN A 19 -11.18 -19.51 -0.31
N LEU A 20 -11.25 -18.69 0.76
CA LEU A 20 -10.09 -18.40 1.60
C LEU A 20 -9.73 -19.58 2.50
N ALA A 21 -8.43 -19.84 2.67
CA ALA A 21 -7.94 -20.72 3.73
C ALA A 21 -8.35 -20.16 5.11
N GLU A 22 -8.49 -21.05 6.10
CA GLU A 22 -8.87 -20.65 7.47
C GLU A 22 -7.68 -20.31 8.36
N GLU A 23 -6.49 -20.79 7.99
CA GLU A 23 -5.30 -20.67 8.81
C GLU A 23 -4.21 -19.81 8.12
N ASN A 24 -3.44 -19.16 8.97
CA ASN A 24 -2.22 -18.43 8.58
C ASN A 24 -2.45 -17.30 7.56
N VAL A 25 -3.66 -16.76 7.50
CA VAL A 25 -3.96 -15.56 6.73
C VAL A 25 -3.58 -14.34 7.55
N PHE A 26 -2.68 -13.50 7.04
CA PHE A 26 -2.20 -12.31 7.74
C PHE A 26 -2.92 -11.05 7.29
N ARG A 27 -3.17 -10.91 5.98
CA ARG A 27 -3.85 -9.73 5.43
C ARG A 27 -4.81 -10.11 4.31
N LEU A 28 -5.95 -9.45 4.31
CA LEU A 28 -6.96 -9.41 3.25
C LEU A 28 -7.07 -7.97 2.74
N THR A 29 -6.74 -7.74 1.48
CA THR A 29 -6.91 -6.44 0.84
C THR A 29 -7.98 -6.56 -0.23
N PHE A 30 -9.15 -6.00 0.02
CA PHE A 30 -10.27 -5.98 -0.91
C PHE A 30 -10.27 -4.72 -1.76
N PHE A 31 -10.56 -4.88 -3.04
CA PHE A 31 -10.75 -3.80 -4.00
C PHE A 31 -12.15 -3.90 -4.61
N GLY A 32 -12.86 -2.78 -4.64
CA GLY A 32 -14.22 -2.71 -5.16
C GLY A 32 -14.61 -1.30 -5.59
N SER A 33 -15.85 -1.15 -6.05
CA SER A 33 -16.36 0.06 -6.68
C SER A 33 -17.60 0.60 -5.97
N PRO A 34 -17.52 1.02 -4.70
CA PRO A 34 -18.65 1.68 -4.04
C PRO A 34 -18.91 3.05 -4.68
N GLY A 35 -20.18 3.41 -4.81
CA GLY A 35 -20.58 4.64 -5.47
C GLY A 35 -20.45 5.92 -4.62
N ASN A 36 -20.30 5.77 -3.30
CA ASN A 36 -20.16 6.88 -2.34
C ASN A 36 -19.69 6.39 -0.97
N ASN A 37 -19.40 7.31 -0.06
CA ASN A 37 -18.91 7.01 1.28
C ASN A 37 -19.89 6.21 2.16
N LYS A 38 -21.19 6.36 1.96
CA LYS A 38 -22.19 5.55 2.70
C LYS A 38 -22.09 4.08 2.29
N GLU A 39 -22.12 3.81 0.99
CA GLU A 39 -22.00 2.46 0.44
C GLU A 39 -20.63 1.84 0.80
N TYR A 40 -19.55 2.64 0.75
CA TYR A 40 -18.23 2.23 1.19
C TYR A 40 -18.22 1.71 2.64
N ILE A 41 -18.84 2.45 3.57
CA ILE A 41 -18.94 2.06 4.98
C ILE A 41 -19.75 0.77 5.13
N GLU A 42 -20.88 0.65 4.41
CA GLU A 42 -21.71 -0.56 4.41
C GLU A 42 -20.93 -1.78 3.92
N HIS A 43 -20.21 -1.66 2.81
CA HIS A 43 -19.36 -2.71 2.26
C HIS A 43 -18.24 -3.10 3.22
N ARG A 44 -17.50 -2.13 3.76
CA ARG A 44 -16.42 -2.38 4.72
C ARG A 44 -16.95 -3.11 5.96
N THR A 45 -18.05 -2.67 6.52
CA THR A 45 -18.69 -3.29 7.68
C THR A 45 -19.09 -4.73 7.39
N PHE A 46 -19.66 -4.99 6.21
CA PHE A 46 -20.04 -6.33 5.79
C PHE A 46 -18.80 -7.25 5.68
N LEU A 47 -17.72 -6.80 5.07
CA LEU A 47 -16.46 -7.56 4.97
C LEU A 47 -15.86 -7.86 6.35
N GLN A 48 -15.88 -6.89 7.27
CA GLN A 48 -15.43 -7.08 8.65
C GLN A 48 -16.26 -8.15 9.38
N ASN A 49 -17.58 -8.17 9.18
CA ASN A 49 -18.45 -9.20 9.75
C ASN A 49 -18.15 -10.59 9.17
N CYS A 50 -17.99 -10.70 7.86
CA CYS A 50 -17.58 -11.96 7.23
C CYS A 50 -16.22 -12.45 7.77
N ALA A 51 -15.26 -11.55 7.98
CA ALA A 51 -13.97 -11.91 8.56
C ALA A 51 -14.10 -12.39 10.02
N ARG A 52 -14.97 -11.76 10.83
CA ARG A 52 -15.27 -12.22 12.20
C ARG A 52 -15.92 -13.61 12.20
N GLU A 53 -16.89 -13.83 11.31
CA GLU A 53 -17.57 -15.13 11.17
C GLU A 53 -16.59 -16.24 10.77
N LYS A 54 -15.71 -15.97 9.79
CA LYS A 54 -14.79 -16.99 9.25
C LYS A 54 -13.61 -17.27 10.16
N PHE A 55 -12.94 -16.24 10.66
CA PHE A 55 -11.64 -16.38 11.34
C PHE A 55 -11.72 -16.35 12.87
N GLY A 56 -12.87 -15.94 13.43
CA GLY A 56 -13.04 -15.86 14.88
C GLY A 56 -11.97 -15.00 15.55
N ASN A 57 -11.20 -15.60 16.46
CA ASN A 57 -10.11 -14.94 17.16
C ASN A 57 -8.81 -14.80 16.35
N LYS A 58 -8.72 -15.47 15.18
CA LYS A 58 -7.55 -15.37 14.27
C LYS A 58 -7.83 -14.44 13.08
N ARG A 59 -8.47 -13.30 13.34
CA ARG A 59 -8.82 -12.33 12.30
C ARG A 59 -7.56 -11.74 11.66
N PRO A 60 -7.40 -11.85 10.33
CA PRO A 60 -6.35 -11.15 9.61
C PRO A 60 -6.60 -9.65 9.58
N VAL A 61 -5.58 -8.88 9.22
CA VAL A 61 -5.73 -7.49 8.79
C VAL A 61 -6.73 -7.43 7.64
N LEU A 62 -7.66 -6.49 7.66
CA LEU A 62 -8.63 -6.30 6.61
C LEU A 62 -8.68 -4.84 6.15
N SER A 63 -8.42 -4.62 4.87
CA SER A 63 -8.54 -3.33 4.20
C SER A 63 -9.51 -3.45 3.03
N TYR A 64 -10.43 -2.48 2.92
CA TYR A 64 -11.32 -2.32 1.77
C TYR A 64 -11.03 -1.00 1.09
N ILE A 65 -10.66 -1.05 -0.19
CA ILE A 65 -10.20 0.10 -0.95
C ILE A 65 -11.18 0.35 -2.11
N ALA A 66 -11.67 1.59 -2.19
CA ALA A 66 -12.54 2.04 -3.26
C ALA A 66 -11.74 2.31 -4.54
N GLN A 67 -11.22 1.23 -5.14
CA GLN A 67 -10.51 1.23 -6.42
C GLN A 67 -11.14 0.16 -7.31
N PRO A 68 -11.82 0.56 -8.40
CA PRO A 68 -12.42 -0.38 -9.33
C PRO A 68 -11.40 -1.39 -9.87
N PRO A 69 -11.58 -2.69 -9.60
CA PRO A 69 -10.73 -3.69 -10.23
C PRO A 69 -11.08 -3.82 -11.72
N LEU A 70 -10.05 -3.98 -12.56
CA LEU A 70 -10.21 -4.15 -14.01
C LEU A 70 -10.40 -5.61 -14.42
N GLU A 71 -10.30 -6.52 -13.45
CA GLU A 71 -10.64 -7.93 -13.59
C GLU A 71 -11.53 -8.35 -12.41
N GLY A 72 -12.78 -8.65 -12.69
CA GLY A 72 -13.80 -8.90 -11.67
C GLY A 72 -14.48 -7.62 -11.18
N ARG A 73 -15.45 -7.76 -10.28
CA ARG A 73 -16.18 -6.63 -9.66
C ARG A 73 -15.81 -6.43 -8.19
N LEU A 74 -15.37 -7.52 -7.54
CA LEU A 74 -14.78 -7.52 -6.22
C LEU A 74 -13.55 -8.42 -6.25
N VAL A 75 -12.42 -7.93 -5.79
CA VAL A 75 -11.14 -8.65 -5.77
C VAL A 75 -10.60 -8.67 -4.35
N VAL A 76 -10.00 -9.78 -3.95
CA VAL A 76 -9.25 -9.88 -2.70
C VAL A 76 -7.84 -10.40 -2.96
N GLU A 77 -6.85 -9.66 -2.50
CA GLU A 77 -5.49 -10.14 -2.32
C GLU A 77 -5.37 -10.76 -0.94
N VAL A 78 -4.80 -11.94 -0.88
CA VAL A 78 -4.58 -12.69 0.35
C VAL A 78 -3.10 -12.82 0.58
N CYS A 79 -2.63 -12.30 1.70
CA CYS A 79 -1.31 -12.55 2.22
C CYS A 79 -1.43 -13.64 3.28
N SER A 80 -0.88 -14.82 3.00
CA SER A 80 -0.79 -15.92 3.95
C SER A 80 0.66 -16.25 4.25
N TYR A 81 0.89 -16.85 5.39
CA TYR A 81 2.21 -17.21 5.88
C TYR A 81 2.27 -18.72 6.10
N LEU A 82 3.37 -19.34 5.73
CA LEU A 82 3.64 -20.75 6.04
C LEU A 82 4.55 -20.79 7.27
N PRO A 83 4.02 -21.05 8.48
CA PRO A 83 4.79 -21.03 9.70
C PRO A 83 5.72 -22.23 9.81
N ASP A 84 6.85 -22.03 10.51
CA ASP A 84 7.72 -23.11 10.98
C ASP A 84 7.63 -23.25 12.53
N GLU A 85 8.37 -24.20 13.09
CA GLU A 85 8.33 -24.51 14.53
C GLU A 85 8.85 -23.37 15.43
N ARG A 86 9.60 -22.39 14.87
CA ARG A 86 10.15 -21.26 15.60
C ARG A 86 9.19 -20.08 15.67
N ASP A 87 8.13 -20.10 14.87
CA ASP A 87 7.22 -18.98 14.73
C ASP A 87 6.17 -18.93 15.83
N ASN A 88 6.02 -17.77 16.41
CA ASN A 88 4.93 -17.44 17.32
C ASN A 88 4.06 -16.37 16.68
N ILE A 89 2.82 -16.73 16.33
CA ILE A 89 1.86 -15.87 15.62
C ILE A 89 0.76 -15.45 16.59
N PHE A 90 0.53 -14.15 16.68
CA PHE A 90 -0.51 -13.55 17.52
C PHE A 90 -1.45 -12.71 16.66
N TYR A 91 -2.73 -13.03 16.68
CA TYR A 91 -3.80 -12.23 16.09
C TYR A 91 -4.38 -11.34 17.18
N LYS A 92 -4.34 -10.05 16.98
CA LYS A 92 -4.75 -9.04 17.96
C LYS A 92 -5.68 -8.00 17.33
N THR A 93 -6.29 -7.17 18.17
CA THR A 93 -7.18 -6.09 17.72
C THR A 93 -6.92 -4.83 18.51
N SER A 94 -7.05 -3.69 17.84
CA SER A 94 -7.16 -2.37 18.44
C SER A 94 -8.44 -1.72 17.89
N GLY A 95 -9.43 -1.55 18.77
CA GLY A 95 -10.78 -1.23 18.33
C GLY A 95 -11.34 -2.29 17.38
N GLU A 96 -11.81 -1.84 16.21
CA GLU A 96 -12.35 -2.71 15.16
C GLU A 96 -11.27 -3.30 14.24
N ASN A 97 -10.07 -2.73 14.24
CA ASN A 97 -8.98 -3.13 13.37
C ASN A 97 -8.22 -4.33 13.95
N ALA A 98 -7.96 -5.32 13.10
CA ALA A 98 -7.10 -6.44 13.44
C ALA A 98 -5.66 -6.16 13.00
N TYR A 99 -4.70 -6.73 13.72
CA TYR A 99 -3.31 -6.76 13.34
C TYR A 99 -2.68 -8.10 13.71
N VAL A 100 -1.60 -8.46 13.03
CA VAL A 100 -0.91 -9.74 13.25
C VAL A 100 0.53 -9.46 13.66
N LEU A 101 0.97 -10.12 14.72
CA LEU A 101 2.34 -10.08 15.21
C LEU A 101 2.97 -11.45 15.05
N LEU A 102 4.06 -11.52 14.31
CA LEU A 102 4.93 -12.70 14.19
C LEU A 102 6.21 -12.44 14.98
N LYS A 103 6.64 -13.43 15.76
CA LYS A 103 7.91 -13.42 16.51
C LYS A 103 8.66 -14.72 16.25
N ASN A 104 9.92 -14.61 15.87
CA ASN A 104 10.84 -15.73 15.69
C ASN A 104 12.30 -15.30 15.94
N ASP A 105 13.26 -16.14 15.61
CA ASP A 105 14.69 -15.89 15.83
C ASP A 105 15.23 -14.72 14.97
N ASP A 106 14.62 -14.41 13.83
CA ASP A 106 15.01 -13.29 12.98
C ASP A 106 14.56 -11.95 13.58
N GLY A 107 13.43 -11.93 14.30
CA GLY A 107 12.91 -10.72 14.88
C GLY A 107 11.41 -10.73 15.19
N ARG A 108 10.85 -9.53 15.19
CA ARG A 108 9.43 -9.25 15.42
C ARG A 108 8.88 -8.51 14.20
N PHE A 109 7.76 -8.99 13.69
CA PHE A 109 7.11 -8.49 12.48
C PHE A 109 5.67 -8.15 12.78
N LEU A 110 5.27 -6.91 12.53
CA LEU A 110 3.91 -6.41 12.74
C LEU A 110 3.27 -6.13 11.38
N PHE A 111 2.14 -6.78 11.12
CA PHE A 111 1.30 -6.54 9.94
C PHE A 111 0.02 -5.85 10.40
N SER A 112 -0.22 -4.65 9.91
CA SER A 112 -1.31 -3.81 10.40
C SER A 112 -1.96 -3.03 9.27
N GLY A 113 -3.25 -2.72 9.37
CA GLY A 113 -3.93 -1.98 8.32
C GLY A 113 -5.43 -1.77 8.56
N GLY A 114 -6.08 -1.22 7.53
CA GLY A 114 -7.48 -0.83 7.61
C GLY A 114 -7.69 0.41 8.50
N TRP A 115 -6.63 1.18 8.77
CA TRP A 115 -6.69 2.37 9.61
C TRP A 115 -7.41 3.49 8.89
N GLN A 116 -8.48 3.96 9.47
CA GLN A 116 -9.30 5.07 8.98
C GLN A 116 -9.75 5.95 10.15
N ALA A 117 -10.18 7.17 9.80
CA ALA A 117 -10.75 8.13 10.75
C ALA A 117 -12.18 8.50 10.34
N ASP A 118 -12.77 9.48 11.02
CA ASP A 118 -14.09 10.01 10.69
C ASP A 118 -14.06 10.70 9.32
N LEU A 119 -14.82 10.16 8.37
CA LEU A 119 -14.92 10.67 7.00
C LEU A 119 -15.56 12.06 6.88
N SER A 120 -16.15 12.58 7.96
CA SER A 120 -16.70 13.93 8.00
C SER A 120 -15.65 15.05 8.17
N THR A 121 -14.41 14.68 8.46
CA THR A 121 -13.28 15.61 8.62
C THR A 121 -12.45 15.67 7.35
N ASP A 122 -11.61 16.71 7.22
CA ASP A 122 -10.71 16.87 6.07
C ASP A 122 -9.57 15.84 6.06
N ILE A 123 -8.88 15.71 4.92
CA ILE A 123 -7.80 14.74 4.69
C ILE A 123 -6.65 14.91 5.71
N TYR A 124 -6.32 16.15 6.11
CA TYR A 124 -5.26 16.38 7.08
C TYR A 124 -5.66 15.87 8.48
N ALA A 125 -6.87 16.19 8.94
CA ALA A 125 -7.38 15.75 10.23
C ALA A 125 -7.53 14.22 10.28
N GLN A 126 -8.07 13.60 9.22
CA GLN A 126 -8.13 12.15 9.09
C GLN A 126 -6.72 11.52 9.21
N SER A 127 -5.75 12.05 8.48
CA SER A 127 -4.38 11.56 8.48
C SER A 127 -3.73 11.64 9.85
N LYS A 128 -3.92 12.76 10.56
CA LYS A 128 -3.42 12.94 11.93
C LYS A 128 -3.99 11.91 12.90
N GLU A 129 -5.29 11.66 12.83
CA GLU A 129 -5.96 10.67 13.68
C GLU A 129 -5.48 9.25 13.36
N ILE A 130 -5.34 8.92 12.09
CA ILE A 130 -4.80 7.61 11.65
C ILE A 130 -3.36 7.42 12.18
N PHE A 131 -2.49 8.41 12.04
CA PHE A 131 -1.12 8.32 12.55
C PHE A 131 -1.07 8.20 14.07
N ARG A 132 -2.01 8.81 14.81
CA ARG A 132 -2.15 8.61 16.24
C ARG A 132 -2.51 7.16 16.57
N GLN A 133 -3.50 6.58 15.89
CA GLN A 133 -3.91 5.18 16.07
C GLN A 133 -2.76 4.20 15.72
N MET A 134 -2.02 4.46 14.64
CA MET A 134 -0.83 3.68 14.28
C MET A 134 0.22 3.73 15.40
N LYS A 135 0.45 4.92 15.97
CA LYS A 135 1.39 5.09 17.07
C LYS A 135 0.97 4.31 18.31
N ASP A 136 -0.33 4.31 18.63
CA ASP A 136 -0.85 3.57 19.80
C ASP A 136 -0.54 2.06 19.66
N VAL A 137 -0.73 1.46 18.47
CA VAL A 137 -0.39 0.04 18.24
C VAL A 137 1.11 -0.20 18.25
N LEU A 138 1.90 0.69 17.66
CA LEU A 138 3.37 0.58 17.70
C LEU A 138 3.88 0.63 19.15
N ASP A 139 3.38 1.57 19.97
CA ASP A 139 3.75 1.71 21.38
C ASP A 139 3.31 0.48 22.20
N GLU A 140 2.08 -0.02 21.98
CA GLU A 140 1.55 -1.22 22.67
C GLU A 140 2.44 -2.44 22.40
N GLU A 141 2.90 -2.61 21.16
CA GLU A 141 3.75 -3.73 20.77
C GLU A 141 5.26 -3.44 20.95
N GLY A 142 5.62 -2.26 21.42
CA GLY A 142 7.01 -1.87 21.66
C GLY A 142 7.83 -1.72 20.37
N PHE A 143 7.21 -1.20 19.30
CA PHE A 143 7.87 -0.81 18.06
C PHE A 143 8.11 0.71 18.05
N GLY A 144 9.26 1.14 17.53
CA GLY A 144 9.48 2.54 17.18
C GLY A 144 8.77 2.90 15.86
N ILE A 145 8.49 4.18 15.63
CA ILE A 145 7.95 4.65 14.34
C ILE A 145 8.93 4.32 13.19
N ASP A 146 10.23 4.41 13.45
CA ASP A 146 11.32 4.09 12.53
C ASP A 146 11.43 2.59 12.17
N SER A 147 10.67 1.73 12.87
CA SER A 147 10.55 0.31 12.52
C SER A 147 9.60 0.04 11.35
N ILE A 148 8.82 1.02 10.89
CA ILE A 148 7.94 0.88 9.72
C ILE A 148 8.80 0.67 8.47
N VAL A 149 8.62 -0.46 7.79
CA VAL A 149 9.36 -0.82 6.58
C VAL A 149 8.56 -0.64 5.30
N ARG A 150 7.24 -0.75 5.40
CA ARG A 150 6.31 -0.57 4.29
C ARG A 150 5.05 0.16 4.75
N GLN A 151 4.56 1.11 3.91
CA GLN A 151 3.30 1.82 4.18
C GLN A 151 2.53 2.02 2.87
N TRP A 152 1.23 1.70 2.89
CA TRP A 152 0.29 1.97 1.81
C TRP A 152 -0.68 3.05 2.25
N ASN A 153 -0.85 4.07 1.42
CA ASN A 153 -1.68 5.23 1.71
C ASN A 153 -2.67 5.41 0.57
N TYR A 154 -3.93 5.11 0.84
CA TYR A 154 -5.03 5.29 -0.09
C TYR A 154 -5.74 6.58 0.28
N ILE A 155 -5.83 7.52 -0.65
CA ILE A 155 -6.29 8.88 -0.38
C ILE A 155 -7.44 9.20 -1.32
N GLU A 156 -8.61 9.48 -0.76
CA GLU A 156 -9.79 9.86 -1.54
C GLU A 156 -9.47 11.06 -2.43
N GLN A 157 -9.73 10.90 -3.75
CA GLN A 157 -9.52 11.94 -4.75
C GLN A 157 -8.15 12.62 -4.61
N ILE A 158 -7.08 11.84 -4.60
CA ILE A 158 -5.71 12.25 -4.25
C ILE A 158 -5.23 13.54 -4.95
N THR A 159 -5.72 13.83 -6.15
CA THR A 159 -5.38 15.02 -6.96
C THR A 159 -6.35 16.18 -6.76
N ALA A 160 -7.45 16.00 -6.02
CA ALA A 160 -8.40 17.07 -5.74
C ALA A 160 -7.77 18.14 -4.87
N GLN A 161 -8.32 19.35 -4.98
CA GLN A 161 -7.88 20.50 -4.21
C GLN A 161 -9.04 21.00 -3.34
N GLU A 162 -8.74 21.35 -2.11
CA GLU A 162 -9.66 22.06 -1.22
C GLU A 162 -9.82 23.53 -1.63
N SER A 163 -10.77 24.21 -1.00
CA SER A 163 -11.08 25.62 -1.29
C SER A 163 -9.90 26.58 -1.08
N ASP A 164 -8.92 26.22 -0.27
CA ASP A 164 -7.68 26.96 -0.04
C ASP A 164 -6.57 26.62 -1.05
N GLY A 165 -6.84 25.73 -2.01
CA GLY A 165 -5.93 25.29 -3.05
C GLY A 165 -4.95 24.20 -2.62
N GLN A 166 -5.06 23.66 -1.41
CA GLN A 166 -4.23 22.51 -1.00
C GLN A 166 -4.74 21.22 -1.62
N GLN A 167 -3.84 20.46 -2.23
CA GLN A 167 -4.15 19.16 -2.78
C GLN A 167 -4.26 18.11 -1.66
N HIS A 168 -5.19 17.16 -1.76
CA HIS A 168 -5.37 16.08 -0.79
C HIS A 168 -4.05 15.33 -0.52
N TYR A 169 -3.28 15.04 -1.55
CA TYR A 169 -1.96 14.42 -1.38
C TYR A 169 -1.00 15.26 -0.56
N GLN A 170 -1.02 16.60 -0.71
CA GLN A 170 -0.16 17.49 0.08
C GLN A 170 -0.62 17.54 1.54
N MET A 171 -1.93 17.59 1.78
CA MET A 171 -2.50 17.55 3.14
C MET A 171 -2.08 16.28 3.89
N PHE A 172 -2.16 15.12 3.22
CA PHE A 172 -1.66 13.85 3.76
C PHE A 172 -0.15 13.92 4.04
N ASN A 173 0.66 14.44 3.10
CA ASN A 173 2.11 14.55 3.27
C ASN A 173 2.51 15.47 4.42
N ASN A 174 1.75 16.55 4.68
CA ASN A 174 1.98 17.43 5.82
C ASN A 174 1.79 16.67 7.14
N ALA A 175 0.67 15.95 7.32
CA ALA A 175 0.41 15.14 8.49
C ALA A 175 1.47 14.02 8.67
N ARG A 176 1.86 13.36 7.57
CA ARG A 176 2.91 12.31 7.59
C ARG A 176 4.27 12.89 8.00
N SER A 177 4.62 14.07 7.51
CA SER A 177 5.88 14.72 7.86
C SER A 177 5.96 15.06 9.34
N GLU A 178 4.85 15.50 9.94
CA GLU A 178 4.77 15.72 11.39
C GLU A 178 4.95 14.43 12.16
N PHE A 179 4.24 13.37 11.79
CA PHE A 179 4.36 12.05 12.42
C PHE A 179 5.79 11.53 12.35
N TYR A 180 6.43 11.61 11.18
CA TYR A 180 7.78 11.09 10.96
C TYR A 180 8.88 11.96 11.58
N SER A 181 8.61 13.24 11.88
CA SER A 181 9.60 14.13 12.51
C SER A 181 9.90 13.76 13.97
N SER A 182 9.08 12.93 14.58
CA SER A 182 9.22 12.51 15.97
C SER A 182 10.31 11.45 16.22
N THR A 183 10.96 10.93 15.16
CA THR A 183 12.01 9.91 15.27
C THR A 183 13.14 10.14 14.26
N LEU A 184 14.27 9.47 14.48
CA LEU A 184 15.39 9.42 13.55
C LEU A 184 15.30 8.12 12.72
N TRP A 185 15.21 8.25 11.43
CA TRP A 185 15.12 7.13 10.47
C TRP A 185 16.51 6.56 10.16
N LYS A 186 17.01 5.70 11.04
CA LYS A 186 18.37 5.13 10.91
C LYS A 186 18.56 4.29 9.65
N ASP A 187 17.52 3.52 9.28
CA ASP A 187 17.51 2.64 8.11
C ASP A 187 16.71 3.25 6.93
N GLY A 188 16.61 4.58 6.87
CA GLY A 188 15.81 5.30 5.87
C GLY A 188 14.30 5.22 6.14
N TYR A 189 13.52 6.01 5.41
CA TYR A 189 12.06 6.00 5.45
C TYR A 189 11.49 4.64 4.99
N PRO A 190 10.21 4.32 5.27
CA PRO A 190 9.60 3.12 4.69
C PRO A 190 9.53 3.20 3.16
N ALA A 191 9.51 2.05 2.49
CA ALA A 191 8.96 1.99 1.16
C ALA A 191 7.48 2.34 1.24
N ALA A 192 6.95 3.22 0.37
CA ALA A 192 5.56 3.63 0.45
C ALA A 192 4.91 3.87 -0.91
N THR A 193 3.59 3.71 -0.93
CA THR A 193 2.71 4.07 -2.04
C THR A 193 1.70 5.10 -1.55
N GLY A 194 1.53 6.18 -2.30
CA GLY A 194 0.47 7.17 -2.12
C GLY A 194 -0.38 7.20 -3.37
N ILE A 195 -1.57 6.61 -3.31
CA ILE A 195 -2.41 6.36 -4.48
C ILE A 195 -3.86 6.77 -4.22
N GLY A 196 -4.59 7.11 -5.27
CA GLY A 196 -5.98 7.55 -5.18
C GLY A 196 -6.95 6.44 -4.77
N SER A 197 -8.08 6.85 -4.21
CA SER A 197 -9.30 6.06 -4.08
C SER A 197 -10.52 6.91 -4.43
N ALA A 198 -11.61 6.27 -4.87
CA ALA A 198 -12.81 7.00 -5.29
C ALA A 198 -13.57 7.59 -4.09
N CYS A 199 -13.56 6.90 -2.96
CA CYS A 199 -14.15 7.31 -1.69
C CYS A 199 -13.49 6.56 -0.53
N GLY A 200 -13.94 6.78 0.72
CA GLY A 200 -13.42 6.15 1.93
C GLY A 200 -12.39 7.02 2.68
N GLY A 201 -12.24 8.29 2.31
CA GLY A 201 -11.30 9.20 2.98
C GLY A 201 -9.85 8.75 2.85
N VAL A 202 -9.13 8.74 3.97
CA VAL A 202 -7.78 8.20 4.05
C VAL A 202 -7.82 6.81 4.68
N LEU A 203 -7.15 5.84 4.03
CA LEU A 203 -6.90 4.51 4.59
C LEU A 203 -5.40 4.24 4.57
N VAL A 204 -4.86 3.72 5.67
CA VAL A 204 -3.44 3.38 5.79
C VAL A 204 -3.26 1.93 6.23
N ASP A 205 -2.38 1.23 5.53
CA ASP A 205 -1.81 -0.06 5.93
C ASP A 205 -0.31 0.10 6.15
N PHE A 206 0.27 -0.68 7.07
CA PHE A 206 1.72 -0.68 7.27
C PHE A 206 2.25 -2.02 7.78
N ASP A 207 3.52 -2.27 7.51
CA ASP A 207 4.31 -3.33 8.10
C ASP A 207 5.48 -2.71 8.87
N ALA A 208 5.74 -3.21 10.08
CA ALA A 208 6.87 -2.81 10.89
C ALA A 208 7.71 -4.02 11.29
N VAL A 209 9.03 -3.83 11.37
CA VAL A 209 10.00 -4.91 11.63
C VAL A 209 11.03 -4.45 12.64
N MET A 210 11.28 -5.27 13.65
CA MET A 210 12.39 -5.13 14.58
C MET A 210 13.24 -6.40 14.50
N LEU A 211 14.42 -6.30 13.92
CA LEU A 211 15.35 -7.42 13.77
C LEU A 211 16.07 -7.69 15.09
N GLN A 212 16.35 -8.98 15.35
CA GLN A 212 17.07 -9.43 16.53
C GLN A 212 18.37 -10.17 16.17
N SER A 213 18.49 -10.63 14.94
CA SER A 213 19.64 -11.37 14.44
C SER A 213 20.61 -10.46 13.68
N ASP A 214 21.91 -10.57 13.97
CA ASP A 214 22.98 -9.79 13.33
C ASP A 214 23.14 -10.11 11.82
N VAL A 215 22.58 -11.25 11.36
CA VAL A 215 22.60 -11.62 9.93
C VAL A 215 21.44 -10.98 9.16
N CYS A 216 20.40 -10.53 9.87
CA CYS A 216 19.25 -9.87 9.26
C CYS A 216 19.49 -8.37 9.09
N ARG A 217 18.95 -7.77 8.02
CA ARG A 217 19.15 -6.34 7.70
C ARG A 217 17.94 -5.73 7.04
N ILE A 218 17.71 -4.46 7.34
CA ILE A 218 16.79 -3.57 6.63
C ILE A 218 17.65 -2.53 5.91
N THR A 219 17.44 -2.37 4.59
CA THR A 219 18.27 -1.47 3.78
C THR A 219 17.38 -0.67 2.82
N PRO A 220 17.47 0.66 2.80
CA PRO A 220 16.84 1.46 1.76
C PRO A 220 17.50 1.19 0.40
N ILE A 221 16.73 1.24 -0.67
CA ILE A 221 17.22 1.06 -2.04
C ILE A 221 16.90 2.33 -2.83
N ASP A 222 17.95 2.99 -3.28
CA ASP A 222 17.85 4.14 -4.18
C ASP A 222 17.75 3.69 -5.63
N ASN A 223 17.09 4.52 -6.43
CA ASN A 223 17.03 4.35 -7.88
C ASN A 223 17.98 5.32 -8.57
N LYS A 224 18.95 4.81 -9.30
CA LYS A 224 19.93 5.65 -10.03
C LYS A 224 19.31 6.52 -11.12
N LEU A 225 18.09 6.19 -11.55
CA LEU A 225 17.35 6.91 -12.59
C LEU A 225 16.40 7.97 -12.02
N GLN A 226 16.23 8.03 -10.69
CA GLN A 226 15.29 8.92 -10.01
C GLN A 226 15.94 9.61 -8.83
N VAL A 227 15.55 10.84 -8.55
CA VAL A 227 15.88 11.51 -7.29
C VAL A 227 15.09 10.87 -6.15
N ALA A 228 15.70 10.74 -4.96
CA ALA A 228 15.00 10.27 -3.76
C ALA A 228 13.79 11.17 -3.47
N ALA A 229 12.64 10.57 -3.16
CA ALA A 229 11.39 11.33 -3.05
C ALA A 229 11.45 12.42 -1.95
N HIS A 230 12.16 12.14 -0.86
CA HIS A 230 12.35 13.08 0.25
C HIS A 230 13.34 14.22 -0.07
N ALA A 231 14.03 14.15 -1.21
CA ALA A 231 14.96 15.16 -1.71
C ALA A 231 14.45 15.93 -2.94
N TYR A 232 13.16 15.82 -3.28
CA TYR A 232 12.56 16.55 -4.38
C TYR A 232 12.69 18.06 -4.19
N SER A 233 12.94 18.76 -5.29
CA SER A 233 12.97 20.22 -5.31
C SER A 233 11.56 20.82 -5.11
N GLU A 234 11.50 22.08 -4.69
CA GLU A 234 10.24 22.80 -4.49
C GLU A 234 9.39 22.95 -5.76
N ASN A 235 10.00 22.77 -6.95
CA ASN A 235 9.33 22.94 -8.23
C ASN A 235 8.43 21.77 -8.63
N VAL A 236 8.60 20.61 -8.01
CA VAL A 236 7.93 19.35 -8.40
C VAL A 236 6.56 19.18 -7.78
N LEU A 237 6.30 19.80 -6.64
CA LEU A 237 5.05 19.68 -5.91
C LEU A 237 4.17 20.92 -6.16
N MET A 238 3.04 20.74 -6.82
CA MET A 238 2.06 21.82 -7.01
C MET A 238 1.32 22.08 -5.68
N SER A 239 1.62 23.20 -5.04
CA SER A 239 0.82 23.70 -3.93
C SER A 239 0.83 25.23 -3.91
N ALA A 240 -0.33 25.80 -3.60
CA ALA A 240 -0.53 27.22 -3.36
C ALA A 240 -0.18 27.58 -1.90
N GLY A 241 1.06 27.41 -1.48
CA GLY A 241 1.44 27.73 -0.09
C GLY A 241 2.94 27.76 0.15
N SER A 242 3.36 28.50 1.16
CA SER A 242 4.77 28.80 1.45
C SER A 242 5.56 27.68 2.13
N CYS A 243 4.97 26.52 2.42
CA CYS A 243 5.63 25.36 3.02
C CYS A 243 5.20 24.07 2.31
N LYS A 244 6.04 23.61 1.39
CA LYS A 244 5.90 22.30 0.76
C LYS A 244 6.69 21.26 1.56
N THR A 245 6.01 20.21 2.03
CA THR A 245 6.71 19.05 2.57
C THR A 245 6.93 18.03 1.46
N THR A 246 8.18 17.58 1.31
CA THR A 246 8.50 16.50 0.37
C THR A 246 7.91 15.18 0.84
N PRO A 247 7.51 14.28 -0.07
CA PRO A 247 7.07 12.93 0.30
C PRO A 247 8.18 12.19 1.03
N LYS A 248 7.87 11.61 2.18
CA LYS A 248 8.83 10.90 3.05
C LYS A 248 8.73 9.39 2.80
N PHE A 249 9.47 8.88 1.81
CA PHE A 249 9.58 7.45 1.52
C PHE A 249 10.84 7.12 0.72
N GLU A 250 11.29 5.87 0.81
CA GLU A 250 12.33 5.31 -0.05
C GLU A 250 11.72 4.71 -1.33
N ARG A 251 12.49 4.64 -2.41
CA ARG A 251 12.04 4.04 -3.68
C ARG A 251 11.75 2.54 -3.55
N ALA A 252 12.53 1.86 -2.74
CA ALA A 252 12.27 0.51 -2.28
C ALA A 252 12.96 0.27 -0.93
N LYS A 253 12.59 -0.80 -0.26
CA LYS A 253 13.22 -1.24 0.97
C LYS A 253 13.46 -2.74 0.95
N SER A 254 14.68 -3.17 1.22
CA SER A 254 15.06 -4.57 1.32
C SER A 254 14.98 -5.02 2.77
N LEU A 255 14.36 -6.17 2.98
CA LEU A 255 14.39 -6.94 4.22
C LEU A 255 15.12 -8.25 3.93
N THR A 256 16.35 -8.37 4.43
CA THR A 256 17.16 -9.60 4.34
C THR A 256 17.02 -10.35 5.66
N LEU A 257 16.53 -11.57 5.61
CA LEU A 257 16.43 -12.52 6.69
C LEU A 257 17.52 -13.60 6.52
N ALA A 258 17.62 -14.55 7.44
CA ALA A 258 18.65 -15.56 7.41
C ALA A 258 18.63 -16.43 6.13
N ASP A 259 17.46 -16.68 5.57
CA ASP A 259 17.21 -17.63 4.47
C ASP A 259 16.64 -17.00 3.19
N ARG A 260 16.28 -15.70 3.23
CA ARG A 260 15.61 -15.04 2.11
C ARG A 260 15.83 -13.53 2.14
N ARG A 261 15.64 -12.91 0.99
CA ARG A 261 15.58 -11.47 0.84
C ARG A 261 14.25 -11.07 0.20
N MET A 262 13.58 -10.10 0.80
CA MET A 262 12.36 -9.50 0.27
C MET A 262 12.61 -8.02 -0.03
N VAL A 263 12.11 -7.55 -1.16
CA VAL A 263 12.16 -6.14 -1.58
C VAL A 263 10.74 -5.60 -1.67
N TYR A 264 10.43 -4.62 -0.84
CA TYR A 264 9.23 -3.81 -0.96
C TYR A 264 9.46 -2.70 -1.98
N ILE A 265 8.74 -2.72 -3.08
CA ILE A 265 8.81 -1.73 -4.15
C ILE A 265 7.72 -0.69 -3.91
N SER A 266 8.09 0.57 -3.74
CA SER A 266 7.17 1.70 -3.60
C SER A 266 6.38 1.95 -4.88
N GLY A 267 5.31 2.72 -4.79
CA GLY A 267 4.63 3.25 -5.97
C GLY A 267 5.64 3.89 -6.92
N THR A 268 5.76 3.30 -8.09
CA THR A 268 6.76 3.63 -9.10
C THR A 268 6.05 3.97 -10.40
N ALA A 269 6.38 5.10 -10.98
CA ALA A 269 5.77 5.62 -12.21
C ALA A 269 6.84 6.07 -13.22
N ALA A 270 6.40 6.61 -14.36
CA ALA A 270 7.29 7.08 -15.44
C ALA A 270 7.94 8.42 -15.06
N ILE A 271 8.91 8.38 -14.15
CA ILE A 271 9.66 9.52 -13.64
C ILE A 271 11.14 9.32 -13.95
N ARG A 272 11.81 10.37 -14.42
CA ARG A 272 13.27 10.47 -14.58
C ARG A 272 13.78 11.66 -13.78
N GLY A 273 14.81 11.43 -12.95
CA GLY A 273 15.17 12.43 -11.95
C GLY A 273 13.99 12.66 -11.01
N GLU A 274 13.42 13.85 -11.04
CA GLU A 274 12.19 14.23 -10.32
C GLU A 274 11.01 14.57 -11.24
N GLU A 275 11.21 14.55 -12.57
CA GLU A 275 10.26 14.98 -13.58
C GLU A 275 9.42 13.80 -14.11
N SER A 276 8.11 14.02 -14.23
CA SER A 276 7.19 13.09 -14.90
C SER A 276 7.39 13.14 -16.41
N LEU A 277 7.38 11.98 -17.06
CA LEU A 277 7.37 11.93 -18.52
C LEU A 277 5.95 12.18 -19.05
N THR A 278 5.76 13.33 -19.67
CA THR A 278 4.48 13.79 -20.18
C THR A 278 4.38 13.59 -21.70
N GLY A 279 3.14 13.46 -22.23
CA GLY A 279 2.87 13.38 -23.67
C GLY A 279 3.35 12.10 -24.35
N VAL A 280 3.73 11.06 -23.61
CA VAL A 280 4.29 9.81 -24.11
C VAL A 280 3.31 8.67 -23.89
N GLY A 281 2.29 8.41 -24.31
CA GLY A 281 1.31 7.32 -24.17
C GLY A 281 1.64 6.20 -23.18
N ILE A 282 0.69 5.33 -22.94
CA ILE A 282 0.74 4.31 -21.89
C ILE A 282 1.90 3.31 -22.09
N GLU A 283 2.18 2.88 -23.33
CA GLU A 283 3.26 1.92 -23.60
C GLU A 283 4.63 2.46 -23.16
N ARG A 284 4.90 3.74 -23.46
CA ARG A 284 6.16 4.37 -23.07
C ARG A 284 6.24 4.62 -21.57
N GLN A 285 5.16 5.07 -20.94
CA GLN A 285 5.13 5.21 -19.49
C GLN A 285 5.31 3.86 -18.79
N PHE A 286 4.65 2.81 -19.26
CA PHE A 286 4.84 1.45 -18.77
C PHE A 286 6.31 0.99 -18.87
N ALA A 287 6.93 1.14 -20.03
CA ALA A 287 8.31 0.72 -20.25
C ALA A 287 9.29 1.41 -19.28
N ILE A 288 9.12 2.71 -19.05
CA ILE A 288 9.94 3.48 -18.13
C ILE A 288 9.67 3.09 -16.67
N THR A 289 8.41 2.84 -16.32
CA THR A 289 8.03 2.35 -14.99
C THR A 289 8.70 1.00 -14.70
N MET A 290 8.66 0.07 -15.63
CA MET A 290 9.31 -1.24 -15.47
C MET A 290 10.83 -1.15 -15.44
N GLU A 291 11.44 -0.24 -16.20
CA GLU A 291 12.88 0.04 -16.13
C GLU A 291 13.26 0.58 -14.74
N ASN A 292 12.46 1.48 -14.16
CA ASN A 292 12.66 1.96 -12.79
C ASN A 292 12.54 0.83 -11.78
N ILE A 293 11.55 -0.06 -11.90
CA ILE A 293 11.37 -1.22 -11.02
C ILE A 293 12.56 -2.18 -11.11
N SER A 294 13.06 -2.46 -12.31
CA SER A 294 14.20 -3.35 -12.50
C SER A 294 15.47 -2.86 -11.82
N GLN A 295 15.67 -1.54 -11.72
CA GLN A 295 16.80 -0.96 -10.96
C GLN A 295 16.66 -1.17 -9.45
N LEU A 296 15.43 -1.31 -8.95
CA LEU A 296 15.16 -1.48 -7.51
C LEU A 296 15.24 -2.95 -7.08
N THR A 297 14.85 -3.88 -7.95
CA THR A 297 14.80 -5.31 -7.62
C THR A 297 16.15 -6.00 -7.75
N GLY A 298 17.02 -5.55 -8.68
CA GLY A 298 18.24 -6.28 -9.00
C GLY A 298 17.91 -7.69 -9.49
N ASP A 299 18.45 -8.71 -8.83
CA ASP A 299 18.24 -10.13 -9.14
C ASP A 299 16.96 -10.71 -8.51
N ALA A 300 16.31 -9.98 -7.59
CA ALA A 300 15.07 -10.41 -6.95
C ALA A 300 13.90 -10.45 -7.96
N ARG A 301 13.09 -11.51 -7.89
CA ARG A 301 11.96 -11.73 -8.79
C ARG A 301 10.67 -11.17 -8.20
N CYS A 302 9.93 -10.38 -8.97
CA CYS A 302 8.60 -9.93 -8.56
C CYS A 302 7.67 -11.11 -8.34
N CYS A 303 7.01 -11.17 -7.19
CA CYS A 303 6.00 -12.17 -6.86
C CYS A 303 4.60 -11.58 -6.76
N LEU A 304 4.47 -10.30 -6.45
CA LEU A 304 3.22 -9.54 -6.43
C LEU A 304 3.43 -8.18 -7.08
N LEU A 305 2.50 -7.79 -7.95
CA LEU A 305 2.39 -6.43 -8.49
C LEU A 305 0.96 -5.92 -8.34
N ARG A 306 0.81 -4.66 -7.93
CA ARG A 306 -0.42 -3.87 -8.09
C ARG A 306 -0.17 -2.85 -9.18
N VAL A 307 -0.98 -2.91 -10.21
CA VAL A 307 -0.91 -2.04 -11.39
C VAL A 307 -2.08 -1.09 -11.33
N TYR A 308 -1.78 0.17 -11.06
CA TYR A 308 -2.73 1.25 -11.00
C TYR A 308 -2.76 1.97 -12.35
N LEU A 309 -3.90 1.98 -12.99
CA LEU A 309 -4.14 2.65 -14.27
C LEU A 309 -5.08 3.84 -14.05
N LYS A 310 -4.70 4.97 -14.60
CA LYS A 310 -5.54 6.17 -14.55
C LYS A 310 -6.82 5.98 -15.37
N TYR A 311 -6.76 5.22 -16.45
CA TYR A 311 -7.87 4.97 -17.36
C TYR A 311 -8.03 3.49 -17.65
N ALA A 312 -9.24 2.97 -17.50
CA ALA A 312 -9.57 1.56 -17.76
C ALA A 312 -9.24 1.12 -19.20
N HIS A 313 -9.29 2.03 -20.19
CA HIS A 313 -9.01 1.68 -21.57
C HIS A 313 -7.54 1.26 -21.84
N ASP A 314 -6.60 1.61 -20.96
CA ASP A 314 -5.19 1.22 -21.05
C ASP A 314 -4.93 -0.22 -20.57
N TYR A 315 -5.92 -0.84 -19.90
CA TYR A 315 -5.78 -2.15 -19.29
C TYR A 315 -5.33 -3.24 -20.26
N THR A 316 -5.97 -3.36 -21.41
CA THR A 316 -5.66 -4.43 -22.39
C THR A 316 -4.23 -4.33 -22.87
N THR A 317 -3.74 -3.11 -23.14
CA THR A 317 -2.36 -2.85 -23.57
C THR A 317 -1.38 -3.26 -22.47
N VAL A 318 -1.60 -2.79 -21.24
CA VAL A 318 -0.68 -3.06 -20.12
C VAL A 318 -0.68 -4.55 -19.74
N LYS A 319 -1.84 -5.19 -19.74
CA LYS A 319 -1.94 -6.64 -19.51
C LYS A 319 -1.16 -7.44 -20.56
N HIS A 320 -1.25 -7.06 -21.83
CA HIS A 320 -0.49 -7.71 -22.90
C HIS A 320 1.03 -7.55 -22.70
N LEU A 321 1.49 -6.35 -22.37
CA LEU A 321 2.89 -6.06 -22.10
C LEU A 321 3.42 -6.87 -20.90
N LEU A 322 2.68 -6.93 -19.79
CA LEU A 322 3.08 -7.72 -18.61
C LEU A 322 3.06 -9.23 -18.88
N SER A 323 2.10 -9.73 -19.67
CA SER A 323 2.02 -11.17 -19.98
C SER A 323 3.21 -11.71 -20.77
N SER A 324 3.94 -10.83 -21.44
CA SER A 324 5.17 -11.17 -22.17
C SER A 324 6.42 -11.25 -21.28
N MET A 325 6.35 -10.77 -20.03
CA MET A 325 7.53 -10.64 -19.16
C MET A 325 7.74 -11.86 -18.24
N GLU A 326 6.75 -12.27 -17.43
CA GLU A 326 6.86 -13.46 -16.56
C GLU A 326 5.47 -14.07 -16.29
N ARG A 327 5.40 -15.42 -16.21
CA ARG A 327 4.14 -16.15 -16.06
C ARG A 327 3.69 -16.42 -14.62
N SER A 328 4.51 -16.12 -13.62
CA SER A 328 4.28 -16.52 -12.22
C SER A 328 3.97 -15.38 -11.25
N ILE A 329 3.80 -14.16 -11.73
CA ILE A 329 3.54 -12.99 -10.89
C ILE A 329 2.04 -12.89 -10.58
N ALA A 330 1.69 -12.74 -9.31
CA ALA A 330 0.32 -12.36 -8.93
C ALA A 330 0.10 -10.87 -9.22
N ILE A 331 -0.90 -10.54 -10.07
CA ILE A 331 -1.12 -9.16 -10.51
C ILE A 331 -2.57 -8.76 -10.25
N SER A 332 -2.75 -7.61 -9.57
CA SER A 332 -4.02 -6.89 -9.49
C SER A 332 -3.97 -5.66 -10.38
N TYR A 333 -4.98 -5.48 -11.23
CA TYR A 333 -5.15 -4.30 -12.08
C TYR A 333 -6.30 -3.46 -11.52
N LEU A 334 -6.03 -2.21 -11.24
CA LEU A 334 -6.94 -1.30 -10.55
C LEU A 334 -7.03 0.03 -11.32
N GLU A 335 -8.23 0.60 -11.42
CA GLU A 335 -8.43 1.93 -11.95
C GLU A 335 -8.41 2.95 -10.81
N THR A 336 -7.53 3.95 -10.92
CA THR A 336 -7.47 5.02 -9.92
C THR A 336 -6.58 6.18 -10.37
N ASP A 337 -6.75 7.33 -9.73
CA ASP A 337 -5.86 8.47 -9.91
C ASP A 337 -4.49 8.21 -9.28
N VAL A 338 -3.46 8.55 -10.02
CA VAL A 338 -2.07 8.61 -9.56
C VAL A 338 -1.82 10.00 -8.96
N CYS A 339 -0.85 10.14 -8.07
CA CYS A 339 -0.56 11.38 -7.33
C CYS A 339 -0.20 12.61 -8.20
N ARG A 340 0.08 12.41 -9.50
CA ARG A 340 0.33 13.46 -10.49
C ARG A 340 -0.57 13.25 -11.71
N ASN A 341 -1.21 14.31 -12.17
CA ASN A 341 -2.23 14.26 -13.23
C ASN A 341 -1.73 13.72 -14.58
N GLU A 342 -0.47 13.91 -14.91
CA GLU A 342 0.15 13.50 -16.16
C GLU A 342 0.58 12.02 -16.22
N LEU A 343 0.59 11.33 -15.07
CA LEU A 343 0.94 9.92 -15.00
C LEU A 343 -0.28 9.05 -15.33
N LEU A 344 -0.09 8.09 -16.22
CA LEU A 344 -1.12 7.15 -16.69
C LEU A 344 -1.08 5.82 -15.94
N ILE A 345 0.07 5.51 -15.33
CA ILE A 345 0.33 4.24 -14.66
C ILE A 345 1.27 4.43 -13.47
N GLU A 346 0.97 3.71 -12.41
CA GLU A 346 1.87 3.48 -11.27
C GLU A 346 1.87 1.99 -10.94
N ILE A 347 3.01 1.44 -10.57
CA ILE A 347 3.14 0.03 -10.19
C ILE A 347 3.90 -0.04 -8.87
N GLU A 348 3.39 -0.84 -7.95
CA GLU A 348 4.07 -1.25 -6.73
C GLU A 348 4.17 -2.76 -6.64
N GLY A 349 4.98 -3.27 -5.73
CA GLY A 349 5.04 -4.72 -5.59
C GLY A 349 5.97 -5.23 -4.50
N ILE A 350 6.09 -6.55 -4.53
CA ILE A 350 7.02 -7.30 -3.69
C ILE A 350 7.86 -8.19 -4.61
N ALA A 351 9.17 -8.18 -4.41
CA ALA A 351 10.09 -9.11 -5.05
C ALA A 351 10.83 -9.94 -3.99
N ILE A 352 11.21 -11.16 -4.34
CA ILE A 352 11.88 -12.13 -3.45
C ILE A 352 13.10 -12.73 -4.15
N GLU A 353 14.12 -13.03 -3.34
CA GLU A 353 15.36 -13.70 -3.72
C GLU A 353 15.69 -14.81 -2.71
#